data_ac3a141df1c36f63337f13e06a01d7b8
#
_entry.id   ac3a141df1c36f63337f13e06a01d7b8
#
_cell.length_a   1.000
_cell.length_b   1.000
_cell.length_c   1.000
_cell.angle_alpha   90.00
_cell.angle_beta   90.00
_cell.angle_gamma   90.00
#
_symmetry.space_group_name_H-M   'P 1'
#
loop_
_entity.id
_entity.type
_entity.pdbx_description
1 polymer ?
#
loop_
_entity_poly.entity_id
_entity_poly.type
_entity_poly.pdbx_seq_one_letter_code
_entity_poly.pdbx_strand_id
1 'polypeptide(L)'
;MFIIGTGTATPPHRYRQQECWTTLKASARFGEMNVRSKAIMKKVLMGDNGIATRHLALDQLDHAFEITPDALHARFIKNAPMLATQAAERALAAAKINPPEIDAVLISTCTGYLCPGLTSYASERLGLRPDVLALDLVGQGCGAALPNLQTAQALVASGHYGRVLSICVEVCSAAFYLDDDAGVLISACLFGDGAGAAVLSPTAGSGRRVKWKSCGSLLQSGDRDCLRFEQKNGMLRNILTPQVPALAAQHCETVFADTLARNQVKRRQISGWIFHPGGRDVLLALREKFQLSSHDVRQSEAVLRDHGNMSSPSVLFVLQAALAEGAPGGLWWMSSFGAGFSCHGALLEVE
;
A
#
# COMPACT_ATOMS: atom_id res chain seq x y z
N MET A 1 8.86 14.35 15.08
CA MET A 1 8.59 14.47 13.65
C MET A 1 7.08 14.50 13.41
N PHE A 2 6.66 15.21 12.37
CA PHE A 2 5.25 15.32 11.99
C PHE A 2 5.07 14.90 10.53
N ILE A 3 3.92 14.29 10.22
CA ILE A 3 3.41 14.17 8.87
C ILE A 3 2.60 15.45 8.62
N ILE A 4 3.09 16.30 7.72
CA ILE A 4 2.54 17.64 7.50
C ILE A 4 1.66 17.75 6.25
N GLY A 5 1.66 16.71 5.41
CA GLY A 5 0.80 16.60 4.24
C GLY A 5 0.75 15.17 3.75
N THR A 6 -0.41 14.75 3.24
CA THR A 6 -0.63 13.45 2.61
C THR A 6 -1.29 13.64 1.25
N GLY A 7 -1.02 12.74 0.33
CA GLY A 7 -1.61 12.73 -1.00
C GLY A 7 -1.73 11.32 -1.53
N THR A 8 -2.79 11.06 -2.28
CA THR A 8 -3.03 9.76 -2.91
C THR A 8 -3.39 9.94 -4.38
N ALA A 9 -3.04 8.97 -5.21
CA ALA A 9 -3.37 8.98 -6.64
C ALA A 9 -3.77 7.57 -7.09
N THR A 10 -4.72 7.50 -8.01
CA THR A 10 -5.15 6.27 -8.68
C THR A 10 -5.17 6.49 -10.19
N PRO A 11 -5.03 5.43 -10.99
CA PRO A 11 -5.36 5.52 -12.42
C PRO A 11 -6.77 6.05 -12.64
N PRO A 12 -7.05 6.72 -13.77
CA PRO A 12 -8.36 7.32 -14.02
C PRO A 12 -9.48 6.27 -14.16
N HIS A 13 -9.17 5.10 -14.69
CA HIS A 13 -10.16 4.05 -14.95
C HIS A 13 -10.46 3.25 -13.69
N ARG A 14 -11.75 3.21 -13.34
CA ARG A 14 -12.30 2.48 -12.21
C ARG A 14 -13.21 1.37 -12.72
N TYR A 15 -12.95 0.14 -12.32
CA TYR A 15 -13.66 -1.04 -12.78
C TYR A 15 -14.37 -1.74 -11.62
N ARG A 16 -15.64 -2.12 -11.83
CA ARG A 16 -16.38 -2.97 -10.89
C ARG A 16 -15.90 -4.41 -11.00
N GLN A 17 -15.98 -5.15 -9.91
CA GLN A 17 -15.64 -6.58 -9.93
C GLN A 17 -16.47 -7.38 -10.95
N GLN A 18 -17.74 -7.02 -11.11
CA GLN A 18 -18.60 -7.63 -12.13
C GLN A 18 -18.12 -7.36 -13.56
N GLU A 19 -17.60 -6.16 -13.85
CA GLU A 19 -17.02 -5.82 -15.17
C GLU A 19 -15.77 -6.66 -15.42
N CYS A 20 -14.90 -6.80 -14.40
CA CYS A 20 -13.72 -7.68 -14.48
C CYS A 20 -14.12 -9.13 -14.80
N TRP A 21 -15.17 -9.65 -14.15
CA TRP A 21 -15.69 -10.99 -14.45
C TRP A 21 -16.23 -11.11 -15.87
N THR A 22 -17.01 -10.13 -16.33
CA THR A 22 -17.60 -10.15 -17.68
C THR A 22 -16.52 -10.12 -18.76
N THR A 23 -15.50 -9.26 -18.59
CA THR A 23 -14.38 -9.16 -19.52
C THR A 23 -13.52 -10.43 -19.53
N LEU A 24 -13.25 -11.01 -18.34
CA LEU A 24 -12.54 -12.29 -18.25
C LEU A 24 -13.29 -13.40 -19.01
N LYS A 25 -14.61 -13.52 -18.82
CA LYS A 25 -15.43 -14.53 -19.52
C LYS A 25 -15.40 -14.40 -21.03
N ALA A 26 -15.29 -13.19 -21.55
CA ALA A 26 -15.23 -12.91 -22.98
C ALA A 26 -13.83 -13.11 -23.57
N SER A 27 -12.80 -13.23 -22.74
CA SER A 27 -11.40 -13.37 -23.20
C SER A 27 -11.06 -14.80 -23.66
N ALA A 28 -10.10 -14.92 -24.55
CA ALA A 28 -9.53 -16.22 -24.95
C ALA A 28 -8.93 -16.95 -23.74
N ARG A 29 -8.35 -16.20 -22.79
CA ARG A 29 -7.75 -16.74 -21.57
C ARG A 29 -8.74 -17.55 -20.73
N PHE A 30 -10.01 -17.15 -20.68
CA PHE A 30 -11.04 -17.92 -19.99
C PHE A 30 -11.23 -19.32 -20.60
N GLY A 31 -11.13 -19.44 -21.94
CA GLY A 31 -11.18 -20.73 -22.62
C GLY A 31 -10.09 -21.70 -22.15
N GLU A 32 -8.88 -21.19 -21.95
CA GLU A 32 -7.69 -21.94 -21.55
C GLU A 32 -7.68 -22.39 -20.08
N MET A 33 -8.44 -21.71 -19.21
CA MET A 33 -8.50 -22.02 -17.77
C MET A 33 -9.23 -23.33 -17.51
N ASN A 34 -8.75 -24.10 -16.51
CA ASN A 34 -9.45 -25.29 -16.02
C ASN A 34 -10.73 -24.91 -15.23
N VAL A 35 -11.58 -25.92 -14.96
CA VAL A 35 -12.88 -25.73 -14.28
C VAL A 35 -12.71 -25.15 -12.87
N ARG A 36 -11.68 -25.59 -12.11
CA ARG A 36 -11.40 -25.13 -10.75
C ARG A 36 -10.99 -23.65 -10.77
N SER A 37 -10.08 -23.25 -11.66
CA SER A 37 -9.62 -21.86 -11.80
C SER A 37 -10.76 -20.93 -12.18
N LYS A 38 -11.63 -21.32 -13.12
CA LYS A 38 -12.86 -20.58 -13.45
C LYS A 38 -13.78 -20.39 -12.25
N ALA A 39 -13.96 -21.44 -11.43
CA ALA A 39 -14.80 -21.38 -10.23
C ALA A 39 -14.22 -20.45 -9.16
N ILE A 40 -12.89 -20.47 -8.93
CA ILE A 40 -12.20 -19.56 -8.00
C ILE A 40 -12.39 -18.10 -8.44
N MET A 41 -12.06 -17.77 -9.70
CA MET A 41 -12.21 -16.41 -10.23
C MET A 41 -13.65 -15.91 -10.12
N LYS A 42 -14.64 -16.76 -10.49
CA LYS A 42 -16.05 -16.42 -10.32
C LYS A 42 -16.42 -16.15 -8.87
N LYS A 43 -15.99 -17.04 -7.95
CA LYS A 43 -16.30 -16.90 -6.52
C LYS A 43 -15.72 -15.60 -5.95
N VAL A 44 -14.51 -15.22 -6.33
CA VAL A 44 -13.87 -14.01 -5.82
C VAL A 44 -14.46 -12.76 -6.47
N LEU A 45 -14.59 -12.71 -7.80
CA LEU A 45 -15.08 -11.52 -8.51
C LEU A 45 -16.58 -11.25 -8.32
N MET A 46 -17.39 -12.30 -8.11
CA MET A 46 -18.86 -12.18 -8.01
C MET A 46 -19.37 -12.38 -6.58
N GLY A 47 -18.51 -12.84 -5.65
CA GLY A 47 -18.87 -13.01 -4.24
C GLY A 47 -18.55 -11.76 -3.42
N ASP A 48 -18.93 -11.83 -2.14
CA ASP A 48 -18.57 -10.81 -1.16
C ASP A 48 -17.12 -11.00 -0.71
N ASN A 49 -16.19 -10.30 -1.40
CA ASN A 49 -14.77 -10.25 -1.06
C ASN A 49 -14.35 -8.91 -0.40
N GLY A 50 -15.32 -8.06 -0.09
CA GLY A 50 -15.09 -6.73 0.47
C GLY A 50 -14.68 -5.67 -0.56
N ILE A 51 -14.64 -5.98 -1.86
CA ILE A 51 -14.20 -5.08 -2.94
C ILE A 51 -15.38 -4.84 -3.90
N ALA A 52 -15.77 -3.59 -4.07
CA ALA A 52 -16.76 -3.21 -5.07
C ALA A 52 -16.07 -2.81 -6.40
N THR A 53 -14.98 -2.07 -6.29
CA THR A 53 -14.27 -1.51 -7.45
C THR A 53 -12.76 -1.55 -7.24
N ARG A 54 -12.04 -1.49 -8.37
CA ARG A 54 -10.57 -1.33 -8.40
C ARG A 54 -10.19 -0.31 -9.45
N HIS A 55 -9.11 0.42 -9.21
CA HIS A 55 -8.45 1.22 -10.24
C HIS A 55 -7.31 0.40 -10.85
N LEU A 56 -7.25 0.36 -12.16
CA LEU A 56 -6.21 -0.37 -12.90
C LEU A 56 -5.61 0.55 -13.97
N ALA A 57 -4.29 0.51 -14.10
CA ALA A 57 -3.52 1.28 -15.08
C ALA A 57 -3.61 0.64 -16.48
N LEU A 58 -4.82 0.51 -16.96
CA LEU A 58 -5.20 -0.09 -18.24
C LEU A 58 -5.98 0.93 -19.04
N ASP A 59 -5.66 1.06 -20.33
CA ASP A 59 -6.44 1.89 -21.26
C ASP A 59 -7.81 1.22 -21.57
N GLN A 60 -7.85 -0.12 -21.61
CA GLN A 60 -9.06 -0.95 -21.72
C GLN A 60 -8.91 -2.15 -20.79
N LEU A 61 -10.01 -2.67 -20.27
CA LEU A 61 -9.98 -3.73 -19.25
C LEU A 61 -9.44 -5.07 -19.78
N ASP A 62 -9.62 -5.36 -21.07
CA ASP A 62 -9.10 -6.57 -21.73
C ASP A 62 -7.56 -6.58 -21.85
N HIS A 63 -6.90 -5.41 -21.81
CA HIS A 63 -5.44 -5.32 -21.71
C HIS A 63 -4.90 -5.97 -20.43
N ALA A 64 -5.75 -6.27 -19.43
CA ALA A 64 -5.37 -7.06 -18.26
C ALA A 64 -4.84 -8.47 -18.61
N PHE A 65 -5.18 -8.98 -19.79
CA PHE A 65 -4.76 -10.29 -20.28
C PHE A 65 -3.51 -10.26 -21.16
N GLU A 66 -2.97 -9.08 -21.44
CA GLU A 66 -1.67 -8.90 -22.07
C GLU A 66 -0.57 -9.06 -21.01
N ILE A 67 -0.28 -10.32 -20.69
CA ILE A 67 0.64 -10.71 -19.61
C ILE A 67 1.95 -11.29 -20.19
N THR A 68 2.58 -10.54 -21.10
CA THR A 68 3.97 -10.79 -21.49
C THR A 68 4.91 -9.95 -20.65
N PRO A 69 6.18 -10.38 -20.41
CA PRO A 69 7.14 -9.59 -19.65
C PRO A 69 7.26 -8.14 -20.13
N ASP A 70 7.34 -7.95 -21.46
CA ASP A 70 7.51 -6.62 -22.06
C ASP A 70 6.26 -5.74 -21.87
N ALA A 71 5.05 -6.31 -22.06
CA ALA A 71 3.80 -5.58 -21.88
C ALA A 71 3.61 -5.14 -20.41
N LEU A 72 3.93 -6.03 -19.46
CA LEU A 72 3.86 -5.71 -18.03
C LEU A 72 4.88 -4.64 -17.64
N HIS A 73 6.13 -4.77 -18.13
CA HIS A 73 7.17 -3.77 -17.91
C HIS A 73 6.82 -2.40 -18.51
N ALA A 74 6.31 -2.37 -19.75
CA ALA A 74 5.86 -1.14 -20.40
C ALA A 74 4.72 -0.47 -19.61
N ARG A 75 3.78 -1.26 -19.06
CA ARG A 75 2.71 -0.76 -18.19
C ARG A 75 3.26 -0.11 -16.92
N PHE A 76 4.26 -0.74 -16.28
CA PHE A 76 4.91 -0.20 -15.10
C PHE A 76 5.63 1.12 -15.40
N ILE A 77 6.49 1.17 -16.43
CA ILE A 77 7.24 2.37 -16.84
C ILE A 77 6.30 3.55 -17.16
N LYS A 78 5.20 3.28 -17.87
CA LYS A 78 4.21 4.31 -18.25
C LYS A 78 3.53 4.91 -17.01
N ASN A 79 3.14 4.08 -16.04
CA ASN A 79 2.17 4.49 -15.02
C ASN A 79 2.78 4.76 -13.65
N ALA A 80 3.82 4.03 -13.21
CA ALA A 80 4.37 4.19 -11.86
C ALA A 80 4.96 5.59 -11.63
N PRO A 81 5.79 6.17 -12.53
CA PRO A 81 6.29 7.53 -12.35
C PRO A 81 5.16 8.58 -12.30
N MET A 82 4.13 8.42 -13.12
CA MET A 82 2.99 9.33 -13.17
C MET A 82 2.21 9.32 -11.86
N LEU A 83 1.85 8.13 -11.36
CA LEU A 83 1.10 7.99 -10.11
C LEU A 83 1.90 8.48 -8.91
N ALA A 84 3.20 8.16 -8.84
CA ALA A 84 4.10 8.64 -7.80
C ALA A 84 4.14 10.17 -7.76
N THR A 85 4.30 10.80 -8.93
CA THR A 85 4.30 12.27 -9.07
C THR A 85 2.98 12.89 -8.62
N GLN A 86 1.84 12.37 -9.09
CA GLN A 86 0.52 12.88 -8.72
C GLN A 86 0.23 12.78 -7.21
N ALA A 87 0.60 11.66 -6.58
CA ALA A 87 0.47 11.52 -5.13
C ALA A 87 1.37 12.52 -4.38
N ALA A 88 2.61 12.68 -4.85
CA ALA A 88 3.56 13.64 -4.28
C ALA A 88 3.07 15.09 -4.41
N GLU A 89 2.60 15.52 -5.58
CA GLU A 89 2.05 16.87 -5.81
C GLU A 89 0.91 17.18 -4.83
N ARG A 90 0.00 16.21 -4.62
CA ARG A 90 -1.10 16.36 -3.65
C ARG A 90 -0.60 16.45 -2.20
N ALA A 91 0.42 15.66 -1.84
CA ALA A 91 1.03 15.71 -0.51
C ALA A 91 1.75 17.04 -0.27
N LEU A 92 2.50 17.54 -1.27
CA LEU A 92 3.17 18.83 -1.24
C LEU A 92 2.18 19.99 -1.13
N ALA A 93 1.11 19.95 -1.92
CA ALA A 93 0.03 20.95 -1.86
C ALA A 93 -0.65 20.97 -0.49
N ALA A 94 -0.96 19.80 0.09
CA ALA A 94 -1.52 19.66 1.43
C ALA A 94 -0.58 20.19 2.51
N ALA A 95 0.73 19.97 2.35
CA ALA A 95 1.77 20.49 3.23
C ALA A 95 2.05 22.00 3.03
N LYS A 96 1.62 22.59 1.92
CA LYS A 96 2.00 23.94 1.45
C LYS A 96 3.52 24.10 1.29
N ILE A 97 4.16 23.09 0.72
CA ILE A 97 5.60 23.02 0.46
C ILE A 97 5.84 23.01 -1.04
N ASN A 98 6.81 23.81 -1.49
CA ASN A 98 7.25 23.80 -2.88
C ASN A 98 8.26 22.66 -3.11
N PRO A 99 8.26 22.02 -4.30
CA PRO A 99 9.19 20.91 -4.58
C PRO A 99 10.68 21.21 -4.28
N PRO A 100 11.24 22.38 -4.58
CA PRO A 100 12.64 22.69 -4.26
C PRO A 100 12.96 22.75 -2.75
N GLU A 101 11.95 22.74 -1.87
CA GLU A 101 12.16 22.72 -0.43
C GLU A 101 12.33 21.28 0.13
N ILE A 102 12.21 20.25 -0.70
CA ILE A 102 12.41 18.85 -0.31
C ILE A 102 13.89 18.53 -0.28
N ASP A 103 14.36 17.97 0.82
CA ASP A 103 15.77 17.60 1.05
C ASP A 103 16.03 16.12 0.74
N ALA A 104 15.01 15.27 0.87
CA ALA A 104 15.11 13.85 0.54
C ALA A 104 13.81 13.32 -0.02
N VAL A 105 13.89 12.40 -0.99
CA VAL A 105 12.79 11.65 -1.57
C VAL A 105 13.02 10.16 -1.44
N LEU A 106 12.04 9.46 -0.89
CA LEU A 106 12.05 8.01 -0.70
C LEU A 106 10.88 7.41 -1.49
N ILE A 107 11.15 6.43 -2.35
CA ILE A 107 10.08 5.73 -3.10
C ILE A 107 10.15 4.24 -2.82
N SER A 108 9.00 3.64 -2.47
CA SER A 108 8.84 2.19 -2.33
C SER A 108 7.92 1.65 -3.41
N THR A 109 8.32 0.50 -3.98
CA THR A 109 7.50 -0.31 -4.90
C THR A 109 7.90 -1.78 -4.82
N CYS A 110 6.97 -2.68 -5.17
CA CYS A 110 7.24 -4.12 -5.32
C CYS A 110 6.70 -4.69 -6.65
N THR A 111 6.05 -3.86 -7.47
CA THR A 111 5.36 -4.31 -8.70
C THR A 111 6.16 -4.08 -9.97
N GLY A 112 7.39 -3.58 -9.86
CA GLY A 112 8.32 -3.41 -10.96
C GLY A 112 9.69 -2.93 -10.49
N TYR A 113 10.64 -2.94 -11.40
CA TYR A 113 12.00 -2.47 -11.18
C TYR A 113 12.46 -1.58 -12.34
N LEU A 114 13.06 -0.45 -12.00
CA LEU A 114 13.68 0.46 -12.96
C LEU A 114 15.12 0.79 -12.52
N CYS A 115 15.98 0.98 -13.49
CA CYS A 115 17.32 1.55 -13.32
C CYS A 115 17.62 2.50 -14.49
N PRO A 116 17.63 3.84 -14.30
CA PRO A 116 17.48 4.57 -13.01
C PRO A 116 16.16 4.28 -12.29
N GLY A 117 16.17 4.42 -10.96
CA GLY A 117 15.00 4.15 -10.11
C GLY A 117 13.88 5.18 -10.26
N LEU A 118 12.72 4.88 -9.67
CA LEU A 118 11.55 5.76 -9.70
C LEU A 118 11.82 7.16 -9.14
N THR A 119 12.73 7.26 -8.18
CA THR A 119 13.15 8.56 -7.61
C THR A 119 13.71 9.50 -8.67
N SER A 120 14.45 8.99 -9.67
CA SER A 120 14.96 9.80 -10.78
C SER A 120 13.82 10.42 -11.61
N TYR A 121 12.83 9.59 -11.99
CA TYR A 121 11.67 10.06 -12.77
C TYR A 121 10.78 11.02 -11.98
N ALA A 122 10.54 10.74 -10.71
CA ALA A 122 9.73 11.59 -9.85
C ALA A 122 10.42 12.94 -9.57
N SER A 123 11.72 12.94 -9.32
CA SER A 123 12.50 14.17 -9.08
C SER A 123 12.48 15.10 -10.29
N GLU A 124 12.67 14.55 -11.51
CA GLU A 124 12.57 15.33 -12.75
C GLU A 124 11.18 15.95 -12.92
N ARG A 125 10.12 15.15 -12.78
CA ARG A 125 8.73 15.58 -12.97
C ARG A 125 8.28 16.60 -11.94
N LEU A 126 8.72 16.48 -10.69
CA LEU A 126 8.41 17.39 -9.60
C LEU A 126 9.28 18.66 -9.61
N GLY A 127 10.41 18.66 -10.34
CA GLY A 127 11.39 19.74 -10.29
C GLY A 127 12.10 19.82 -8.92
N LEU A 128 12.48 18.67 -8.34
CA LEU A 128 13.29 18.66 -7.12
C LEU A 128 14.70 19.17 -7.40
N ARG A 129 15.37 19.67 -6.37
CA ARG A 129 16.76 20.14 -6.49
C ARG A 129 17.71 18.99 -6.89
N PRO A 130 18.79 19.27 -7.62
CA PRO A 130 19.77 18.24 -8.02
C PRO A 130 20.51 17.59 -6.84
N ASP A 131 20.59 18.26 -5.69
CA ASP A 131 21.26 17.81 -4.46
C ASP A 131 20.31 17.05 -3.51
N VAL A 132 19.06 16.78 -3.92
CA VAL A 132 18.12 15.97 -3.14
C VAL A 132 18.67 14.57 -2.91
N LEU A 133 18.59 14.06 -1.67
CA LEU A 133 18.86 12.64 -1.41
C LEU A 133 17.74 11.80 -1.99
N ALA A 134 18.03 10.89 -2.91
CA ALA A 134 17.05 10.03 -3.57
C ALA A 134 17.31 8.55 -3.24
N LEU A 135 16.32 7.86 -2.66
CA LEU A 135 16.42 6.45 -2.28
C LEU A 135 15.20 5.64 -2.76
N ASP A 136 15.46 4.61 -3.56
CA ASP A 136 14.47 3.61 -3.93
C ASP A 136 14.54 2.42 -2.95
N LEU A 137 13.43 2.10 -2.29
CA LEU A 137 13.30 1.04 -1.29
C LEU A 137 12.48 -0.12 -1.87
N VAL A 138 13.09 -1.30 -1.99
CA VAL A 138 12.46 -2.48 -2.59
C VAL A 138 12.42 -3.68 -1.63
N GLY A 139 11.60 -4.69 -1.94
CA GLY A 139 11.62 -5.97 -1.23
C GLY A 139 10.70 -6.06 -0.01
N GLN A 140 9.94 -5.01 0.34
CA GLN A 140 9.05 -4.99 1.51
C GLN A 140 7.59 -5.37 1.20
N GLY A 141 7.24 -5.49 -0.09
CA GLY A 141 5.87 -5.78 -0.51
C GLY A 141 4.85 -4.79 0.06
N CYS A 142 3.66 -5.30 0.40
CA CYS A 142 2.57 -4.48 0.96
C CYS A 142 2.94 -3.79 2.29
N GLY A 143 3.98 -4.26 2.99
CA GLY A 143 4.46 -3.69 4.25
C GLY A 143 5.25 -2.39 4.10
N ALA A 144 5.67 -2.02 2.90
CA ALA A 144 6.71 -1.01 2.64
C ALA A 144 6.42 0.40 3.17
N ALA A 145 5.16 0.80 3.33
CA ALA A 145 4.82 2.16 3.73
C ALA A 145 5.41 2.56 5.10
N LEU A 146 5.34 1.67 6.09
CA LEU A 146 5.83 1.97 7.43
C LEU A 146 7.38 2.02 7.47
N PRO A 147 8.13 1.07 6.91
CA PRO A 147 9.60 1.19 6.77
C PRO A 147 10.04 2.43 5.99
N ASN A 148 9.32 2.82 4.94
CA ASN A 148 9.60 4.06 4.19
C ASN A 148 9.43 5.29 5.09
N LEU A 149 8.30 5.41 5.80
CA LEU A 149 8.05 6.48 6.76
C LEU A 149 9.05 6.46 7.92
N GLN A 150 9.48 5.28 8.41
CA GLN A 150 10.49 5.13 9.44
C GLN A 150 11.87 5.60 8.95
N THR A 151 12.23 5.29 7.71
CA THR A 151 13.46 5.80 7.08
C THR A 151 13.41 7.32 6.96
N ALA A 152 12.28 7.87 6.51
CA ALA A 152 12.06 9.32 6.46
C ALA A 152 12.18 9.95 7.86
N GLN A 153 11.64 9.30 8.88
CA GLN A 153 11.77 9.76 10.27
C GLN A 153 13.24 9.79 10.73
N ALA A 154 14.01 8.76 10.40
CA ALA A 154 15.43 8.72 10.76
C ALA A 154 16.24 9.85 10.07
N LEU A 155 15.94 10.14 8.80
CA LEU A 155 16.53 11.26 8.07
C LEU A 155 16.19 12.61 8.72
N VAL A 156 14.93 12.86 9.05
CA VAL A 156 14.53 14.07 9.77
C VAL A 156 15.20 14.16 11.15
N ALA A 157 15.26 13.06 11.89
CA ALA A 157 15.86 13.01 13.22
C ALA A 157 17.38 13.22 13.21
N SER A 158 18.06 12.97 12.08
CA SER A 158 19.50 13.26 11.94
C SER A 158 19.84 14.76 12.00
N GLY A 159 18.85 15.62 11.78
CA GLY A 159 19.02 17.07 11.72
C GLY A 159 19.57 17.60 10.39
N HIS A 160 19.93 16.71 9.46
CA HIS A 160 20.47 17.10 8.14
C HIS A 160 19.38 17.33 7.09
N TYR A 161 18.20 16.74 7.30
CA TYR A 161 17.07 16.80 6.35
C TYR A 161 15.85 17.40 7.03
N GLY A 162 15.46 18.59 6.62
CA GLY A 162 14.33 19.32 7.20
C GLY A 162 12.98 18.84 6.65
N ARG A 163 12.95 18.41 5.38
CA ARG A 163 11.72 17.97 4.70
C ARG A 163 11.98 16.74 3.87
N VAL A 164 11.27 15.67 4.17
CA VAL A 164 11.40 14.38 3.48
C VAL A 164 10.07 14.01 2.83
N LEU A 165 10.12 13.68 1.55
CA LEU A 165 8.99 13.20 0.78
C LEU A 165 9.06 11.65 0.72
N SER A 166 8.08 10.99 1.32
CA SER A 166 7.90 9.53 1.33
C SER A 166 6.80 9.17 0.35
N ILE A 167 7.05 8.28 -0.59
CA ILE A 167 6.11 7.83 -1.63
C ILE A 167 6.07 6.31 -1.65
N CYS A 168 4.86 5.74 -1.73
CA CYS A 168 4.64 4.34 -2.06
C CYS A 168 3.82 4.30 -3.35
N VAL A 169 4.26 3.54 -4.35
CA VAL A 169 3.57 3.43 -5.63
C VAL A 169 3.54 1.99 -6.11
N GLU A 170 2.36 1.53 -6.50
CA GLU A 170 2.19 0.17 -7.02
C GLU A 170 1.32 0.18 -8.27
N VAL A 171 1.80 -0.48 -9.29
CA VAL A 171 1.05 -0.82 -10.50
C VAL A 171 0.85 -2.33 -10.47
N CYS A 172 -0.06 -2.79 -9.61
CA CYS A 172 -0.30 -4.23 -9.42
C CYS A 172 -0.76 -4.91 -10.71
N SER A 173 -1.42 -4.15 -11.61
CA SER A 173 -1.77 -4.64 -12.94
C SER A 173 -0.55 -4.94 -13.83
N ALA A 174 0.62 -4.39 -13.52
CA ALA A 174 1.90 -4.74 -14.17
C ALA A 174 2.57 -5.98 -13.57
N ALA A 175 2.02 -6.51 -12.48
CA ALA A 175 2.45 -7.77 -11.85
C ALA A 175 1.34 -8.84 -11.91
N PHE A 176 0.37 -8.71 -12.81
CA PHE A 176 -0.65 -9.73 -13.02
C PHE A 176 0.00 -11.01 -13.58
N TYR A 177 -0.36 -12.11 -12.97
CA TYR A 177 0.00 -13.46 -13.39
C TYR A 177 -1.25 -14.34 -13.32
N LEU A 178 -1.43 -15.23 -14.27
CA LEU A 178 -2.56 -16.14 -14.32
C LEU A 178 -2.04 -17.57 -14.58
N ASP A 179 -2.17 -18.41 -13.58
CA ASP A 179 -1.97 -19.86 -13.69
C ASP A 179 -3.07 -20.59 -12.89
N ASP A 180 -2.88 -21.86 -12.58
CA ASP A 180 -3.88 -22.66 -11.85
C ASP A 180 -3.70 -22.64 -10.32
N ASP A 181 -2.79 -21.83 -9.81
CA ASP A 181 -2.62 -21.65 -8.36
C ASP A 181 -3.71 -20.74 -7.79
N ALA A 182 -4.40 -21.20 -6.75
CA ALA A 182 -5.51 -20.48 -6.15
C ALA A 182 -5.11 -19.11 -5.60
N GLY A 183 -3.94 -19.01 -4.94
CA GLY A 183 -3.44 -17.75 -4.36
C GLY A 183 -3.13 -16.73 -5.44
N VAL A 184 -2.54 -17.17 -6.56
CA VAL A 184 -2.25 -16.32 -7.72
C VAL A 184 -3.54 -15.77 -8.32
N LEU A 185 -4.54 -16.64 -8.55
CA LEU A 185 -5.84 -16.22 -9.09
C LEU A 185 -6.58 -15.26 -8.16
N ILE A 186 -6.55 -15.54 -6.85
CA ILE A 186 -7.13 -14.65 -5.84
C ILE A 186 -6.44 -13.29 -5.88
N SER A 187 -5.11 -13.25 -5.93
CA SER A 187 -4.34 -11.99 -6.02
C SER A 187 -4.77 -11.15 -7.22
N ALA A 188 -4.89 -11.75 -8.41
CA ALA A 188 -5.34 -11.04 -9.61
C ALA A 188 -6.75 -10.44 -9.47
N CYS A 189 -7.59 -11.00 -8.59
CA CYS A 189 -8.92 -10.48 -8.31
C CYS A 189 -8.97 -9.40 -7.22
N LEU A 190 -7.96 -9.31 -6.34
CA LEU A 190 -7.96 -8.41 -5.19
C LEU A 190 -7.17 -7.12 -5.43
N PHE A 191 -6.06 -7.18 -6.18
CA PHE A 191 -5.15 -6.05 -6.30
C PHE A 191 -5.66 -4.95 -7.25
N GLY A 192 -5.37 -3.70 -6.86
CA GLY A 192 -5.56 -2.48 -7.64
C GLY A 192 -4.28 -1.65 -7.69
N ASP A 193 -4.29 -0.60 -8.47
CA ASP A 193 -3.16 0.29 -8.71
C ASP A 193 -3.33 1.62 -7.98
N GLY A 194 -2.25 2.18 -7.47
CA GLY A 194 -2.29 3.48 -6.81
C GLY A 194 -0.94 3.92 -6.26
N ALA A 195 -0.91 5.15 -5.80
CA ALA A 195 0.21 5.74 -5.09
C ALA A 195 -0.27 6.54 -3.89
N GLY A 196 0.52 6.52 -2.82
CA GLY A 196 0.32 7.35 -1.64
C GLY A 196 1.62 8.04 -1.26
N ALA A 197 1.54 9.29 -0.85
CA ALA A 197 2.70 10.08 -0.44
C ALA A 197 2.43 10.81 0.88
N ALA A 198 3.51 11.08 1.61
CA ALA A 198 3.52 11.89 2.81
C ALA A 198 4.73 12.82 2.82
N VAL A 199 4.55 14.05 3.29
CA VAL A 199 5.63 15.00 3.58
C VAL A 199 5.89 15.00 5.07
N LEU A 200 7.15 14.79 5.47
CA LEU A 200 7.59 14.73 6.85
C LEU A 200 8.49 15.93 7.19
N SER A 201 8.31 16.44 8.42
CA SER A 201 9.04 17.62 8.91
C SER A 201 9.32 17.50 10.41
N PRO A 202 10.39 18.13 10.95
CA PRO A 202 10.60 18.23 12.38
C PRO A 202 9.54 19.10 13.08
N THR A 203 8.92 20.02 12.34
CA THR A 203 7.89 20.94 12.84
C THR A 203 6.51 20.61 12.28
N ALA A 204 5.47 20.94 13.04
CA ALA A 204 4.08 20.76 12.59
C ALA A 204 3.75 21.70 11.44
N GLY A 205 2.91 21.21 10.51
CA GLY A 205 2.32 22.00 9.43
C GLY A 205 1.13 22.86 9.90
N SER A 206 0.49 23.55 8.95
CA SER A 206 -0.70 24.39 9.20
C SER A 206 -2.00 23.60 9.30
N GLY A 207 -2.01 22.34 8.87
CA GLY A 207 -3.17 21.45 8.92
C GLY A 207 -3.30 20.69 10.23
N ARG A 208 -4.09 19.62 10.22
CA ARG A 208 -4.24 18.72 11.36
C ARG A 208 -2.88 18.15 11.76
N ARG A 209 -2.55 18.19 13.05
CA ARG A 209 -1.25 17.76 13.56
C ARG A 209 -1.22 16.24 13.66
N VAL A 210 -0.32 15.60 12.94
CA VAL A 210 -0.06 14.17 13.00
C VAL A 210 1.39 13.96 13.40
N LYS A 211 1.61 13.66 14.69
CA LYS A 211 2.94 13.46 15.27
C LYS A 211 3.29 11.97 15.28
N TRP A 212 4.42 11.63 14.73
CA TRP A 212 5.01 10.29 14.84
C TRP A 212 5.64 10.13 16.22
N LYS A 213 5.12 9.23 17.02
CA LYS A 213 5.58 9.00 18.42
C LYS A 213 6.61 7.88 18.48
N SER A 214 6.30 6.74 17.88
CA SER A 214 7.10 5.54 17.98
C SER A 214 6.75 4.57 16.86
N CYS A 215 7.63 3.60 16.60
CA CYS A 215 7.37 2.53 15.66
C CYS A 215 7.96 1.21 16.16
N GLY A 216 7.50 0.12 15.57
CA GLY A 216 7.99 -1.22 15.78
C GLY A 216 7.92 -2.05 14.51
N SER A 217 8.77 -3.06 14.43
CA SER A 217 8.83 -3.96 13.29
C SER A 217 9.12 -5.39 13.75
N LEU A 218 8.55 -6.34 13.03
CA LEU A 218 8.81 -7.76 13.16
C LEU A 218 9.09 -8.33 11.77
N LEU A 219 10.20 -9.04 11.62
CA LEU A 219 10.52 -9.82 10.42
C LEU A 219 10.59 -11.29 10.82
N GLN A 220 9.61 -12.07 10.40
CA GLN A 220 9.54 -13.51 10.64
C GLN A 220 9.93 -14.25 9.36
N SER A 221 11.21 -14.46 9.16
CA SER A 221 11.77 -15.08 7.95
C SER A 221 11.33 -16.54 7.74
N GLY A 222 10.89 -17.23 8.79
CA GLY A 222 10.30 -18.57 8.69
C GLY A 222 8.99 -18.61 7.93
N ASP A 223 8.24 -17.49 7.90
CA ASP A 223 6.94 -17.38 7.24
C ASP A 223 7.02 -16.72 5.84
N ARG A 224 8.24 -16.50 5.31
CA ARG A 224 8.43 -15.78 4.02
C ARG A 224 7.73 -16.44 2.84
N ASP A 225 7.55 -17.75 2.86
CA ASP A 225 6.91 -18.47 1.76
C ASP A 225 5.37 -18.35 1.78
N CYS A 226 4.80 -17.74 2.82
CA CYS A 226 3.36 -17.52 2.92
C CYS A 226 2.89 -16.33 2.08
N LEU A 227 3.75 -15.31 1.87
CA LEU A 227 3.46 -14.11 1.10
C LEU A 227 4.73 -13.59 0.45
N ARG A 228 4.86 -13.73 -0.86
CA ARG A 228 6.04 -13.28 -1.62
C ARG A 228 5.75 -13.15 -3.11
N PHE A 229 6.62 -12.45 -3.81
CA PHE A 229 6.74 -12.59 -5.25
C PHE A 229 7.86 -13.60 -5.59
N GLU A 230 7.65 -14.35 -6.65
CA GLU A 230 8.70 -15.11 -7.32
C GLU A 230 8.80 -14.70 -8.78
N GLN A 231 9.99 -14.85 -9.36
CA GLN A 231 10.19 -14.69 -10.81
C GLN A 231 9.87 -16.00 -11.52
N LYS A 232 8.93 -15.96 -12.46
CA LYS A 232 8.59 -17.10 -13.30
C LYS A 232 8.33 -16.63 -14.73
N ASN A 233 9.07 -17.19 -15.68
CA ASN A 233 8.99 -16.81 -17.11
C ASN A 233 9.18 -15.29 -17.35
N GLY A 234 10.09 -14.66 -16.61
CA GLY A 234 10.34 -13.21 -16.70
C GLY A 234 9.27 -12.31 -16.07
N MET A 235 8.29 -12.87 -15.38
CA MET A 235 7.18 -12.15 -14.75
C MET A 235 7.17 -12.32 -13.24
N LEU A 236 6.63 -11.34 -12.53
CA LEU A 236 6.35 -11.42 -11.11
C LEU A 236 5.11 -12.28 -10.86
N ARG A 237 5.25 -13.33 -10.07
CA ARG A 237 4.16 -14.23 -9.67
C ARG A 237 3.92 -14.08 -8.17
N ASN A 238 2.75 -13.59 -7.79
CA ASN A 238 2.39 -13.39 -6.39
C ASN A 238 1.96 -14.72 -5.74
N ILE A 239 2.67 -15.11 -4.69
CA ILE A 239 2.32 -16.25 -3.84
C ILE A 239 1.56 -15.72 -2.63
N LEU A 240 0.34 -16.21 -2.45
CA LEU A 240 -0.55 -15.86 -1.34
C LEU A 240 -1.15 -17.13 -0.76
N THR A 241 -0.86 -17.42 0.49
CA THR A 241 -1.36 -18.64 1.16
C THR A 241 -2.53 -18.33 2.10
N PRO A 242 -3.36 -19.33 2.42
CA PRO A 242 -4.50 -19.14 3.35
C PRO A 242 -4.10 -18.76 4.78
N GLN A 243 -2.82 -18.91 5.17
CA GLN A 243 -2.32 -18.54 6.49
C GLN A 243 -2.15 -17.03 6.67
N VAL A 244 -2.07 -16.25 5.60
CA VAL A 244 -1.77 -14.81 5.64
C VAL A 244 -2.67 -14.01 6.59
N PRO A 245 -4.00 -14.19 6.64
CA PRO A 245 -4.84 -13.46 7.58
C PRO A 245 -4.47 -13.69 9.05
N ALA A 246 -4.26 -14.94 9.44
CA ALA A 246 -3.89 -15.28 10.80
C ALA A 246 -2.50 -14.78 11.19
N LEU A 247 -1.51 -14.94 10.30
CA LEU A 247 -0.14 -14.44 10.50
C LEU A 247 -0.11 -12.91 10.60
N ALA A 248 -0.84 -12.20 9.73
CA ALA A 248 -0.93 -10.75 9.78
C ALA A 248 -1.50 -10.26 11.12
N ALA A 249 -2.57 -10.89 11.61
CA ALA A 249 -3.17 -10.53 12.90
C ALA A 249 -2.25 -10.83 14.08
N GLN A 250 -1.60 -12.00 14.09
CA GLN A 250 -0.67 -12.43 15.15
C GLN A 250 0.55 -11.50 15.22
N HIS A 251 1.22 -11.27 14.09
CA HIS A 251 2.43 -10.44 14.06
C HIS A 251 2.10 -8.98 14.33
N CYS A 252 0.94 -8.48 13.87
CA CYS A 252 0.48 -7.14 14.19
C CYS A 252 0.25 -6.95 15.70
N GLU A 253 -0.34 -7.94 16.38
CA GLU A 253 -0.52 -7.90 17.84
C GLU A 253 0.83 -7.87 18.57
N THR A 254 1.80 -8.68 18.15
CA THR A 254 3.14 -8.68 18.75
C THR A 254 3.79 -7.29 18.64
N VAL A 255 3.83 -6.72 17.43
CA VAL A 255 4.40 -5.39 17.20
C VAL A 255 3.66 -4.31 18.00
N PHE A 256 2.33 -4.40 18.08
CA PHE A 256 1.49 -3.50 18.83
C PHE A 256 1.81 -3.56 20.33
N ALA A 257 1.78 -4.74 20.93
CA ALA A 257 2.04 -4.94 22.36
C ALA A 257 3.43 -4.42 22.75
N ASP A 258 4.45 -4.78 21.98
CA ASP A 258 5.83 -4.34 22.22
C ASP A 258 5.98 -2.80 22.09
N THR A 259 5.32 -2.20 21.10
CA THR A 259 5.37 -0.76 20.90
C THR A 259 4.67 -0.02 22.02
N LEU A 260 3.50 -0.48 22.46
CA LEU A 260 2.77 0.12 23.57
C LEU A 260 3.54 0.00 24.91
N ALA A 261 4.13 -1.17 25.17
CA ALA A 261 4.92 -1.40 26.38
C ALA A 261 6.12 -0.44 26.47
N ARG A 262 6.87 -0.30 25.37
CA ARG A 262 8.03 0.63 25.30
C ARG A 262 7.64 2.09 25.51
N ASN A 263 6.41 2.49 25.16
CA ASN A 263 5.90 3.85 25.30
C ASN A 263 5.03 4.04 26.54
N GLN A 264 4.84 3.01 27.39
CA GLN A 264 3.98 3.03 28.58
C GLN A 264 2.52 3.43 28.25
N VAL A 265 2.05 3.08 27.06
CA VAL A 265 0.70 3.35 26.56
C VAL A 265 -0.19 2.13 26.83
N LYS A 266 -1.40 2.35 27.32
CA LYS A 266 -2.41 1.29 27.48
C LYS A 266 -3.27 1.23 26.23
N ARG A 267 -3.67 0.01 25.81
CA ARG A 267 -4.54 -0.22 24.65
C ARG A 267 -5.77 0.69 24.62
N ARG A 268 -6.43 0.92 25.77
CA ARG A 268 -7.63 1.77 25.85
C ARG A 268 -7.41 3.25 25.50
N GLN A 269 -6.15 3.66 25.35
CA GLN A 269 -5.78 5.03 24.95
C GLN A 269 -5.70 5.17 23.43
N ILE A 270 -5.78 4.06 22.68
CA ILE A 270 -5.81 4.08 21.22
C ILE A 270 -7.24 4.45 20.79
N SER A 271 -7.36 5.56 20.08
CA SER A 271 -8.61 6.13 19.61
C SER A 271 -8.80 5.99 18.08
N GLY A 272 -7.78 5.59 17.34
CA GLY A 272 -7.85 5.41 15.88
C GLY A 272 -7.03 4.21 15.42
N TRP A 273 -7.55 3.52 14.40
CA TRP A 273 -6.98 2.29 13.86
C TRP A 273 -6.80 2.39 12.35
N ILE A 274 -5.56 2.41 11.90
CA ILE A 274 -5.17 2.53 10.49
C ILE A 274 -4.49 1.23 10.08
N PHE A 275 -5.27 0.28 9.55
CA PHE A 275 -4.75 -1.01 9.11
C PHE A 275 -4.59 -1.04 7.60
N HIS A 276 -3.50 -1.62 7.12
CA HIS A 276 -3.36 -1.99 5.72
C HIS A 276 -4.49 -2.95 5.31
N PRO A 277 -5.34 -2.60 4.32
CA PRO A 277 -6.47 -3.41 3.90
C PRO A 277 -6.03 -4.49 2.90
N GLY A 278 -5.30 -5.51 3.39
CA GLY A 278 -4.75 -6.60 2.58
C GLY A 278 -5.81 -7.49 1.92
N GLY A 279 -7.04 -7.47 2.46
CA GLY A 279 -8.20 -8.23 2.00
C GLY A 279 -9.24 -8.31 3.10
N ARG A 280 -10.50 -8.71 2.77
CA ARG A 280 -11.59 -8.84 3.74
C ARG A 280 -11.22 -9.75 4.92
N ASP A 281 -10.69 -10.93 4.63
CA ASP A 281 -10.39 -11.93 5.66
C ASP A 281 -9.22 -11.48 6.57
N VAL A 282 -8.31 -10.66 6.05
CA VAL A 282 -7.25 -10.02 6.85
C VAL A 282 -7.85 -8.98 7.81
N LEU A 283 -8.76 -8.12 7.34
CA LEU A 283 -9.43 -7.14 8.20
C LEU A 283 -10.30 -7.82 9.26
N LEU A 284 -10.97 -8.92 8.91
CA LEU A 284 -11.73 -9.72 9.88
C LEU A 284 -10.83 -10.32 10.96
N ALA A 285 -9.69 -10.92 10.59
CA ALA A 285 -8.74 -11.48 11.54
C ALA A 285 -8.14 -10.39 12.45
N LEU A 286 -7.83 -9.21 11.93
CA LEU A 286 -7.38 -8.07 12.74
C LEU A 286 -8.48 -7.58 13.68
N ARG A 287 -9.71 -7.43 13.21
CA ARG A 287 -10.85 -7.04 14.05
C ARG A 287 -11.06 -7.99 15.21
N GLU A 288 -11.06 -9.27 14.94
CA GLU A 288 -11.22 -10.32 15.96
C GLU A 288 -10.06 -10.29 16.96
N LYS A 289 -8.83 -10.28 16.47
CA LYS A 289 -7.62 -10.27 17.31
C LYS A 289 -7.54 -9.07 18.23
N PHE A 290 -7.89 -7.90 17.70
CA PHE A 290 -7.90 -6.64 18.46
C PHE A 290 -9.25 -6.33 19.11
N GLN A 291 -10.25 -7.21 19.04
CA GLN A 291 -11.60 -7.02 19.61
C GLN A 291 -12.19 -5.67 19.22
N LEU A 292 -12.14 -5.32 17.93
CA LEU A 292 -12.59 -4.05 17.37
C LEU A 292 -13.99 -4.19 16.77
N SER A 293 -14.73 -3.08 16.80
CA SER A 293 -16.01 -2.96 16.08
C SER A 293 -15.77 -2.70 14.58
N SER A 294 -16.81 -2.85 13.75
CA SER A 294 -16.74 -2.43 12.34
C SER A 294 -16.49 -0.94 12.21
N HIS A 295 -16.95 -0.13 13.17
CA HIS A 295 -16.70 1.31 13.16
C HIS A 295 -15.21 1.64 13.29
N ASP A 296 -14.44 0.87 14.08
CA ASP A 296 -13.02 1.11 14.30
C ASP A 296 -12.17 0.90 13.04
N VAL A 297 -12.58 0.00 12.15
CA VAL A 297 -11.85 -0.34 10.92
C VAL A 297 -12.53 0.18 9.64
N ARG A 298 -13.56 1.02 9.77
CA ARG A 298 -14.41 1.46 8.65
C ARG A 298 -13.63 2.13 7.51
N GLN A 299 -12.56 2.89 7.83
CA GLN A 299 -11.75 3.52 6.79
C GLN A 299 -10.94 2.48 6.02
N SER A 300 -10.39 1.46 6.70
CA SER A 300 -9.69 0.34 6.05
C SER A 300 -10.65 -0.47 5.17
N GLU A 301 -11.88 -0.76 5.66
CA GLU A 301 -12.92 -1.42 4.88
C GLU A 301 -13.38 -0.58 3.69
N ALA A 302 -13.52 0.76 3.86
CA ALA A 302 -13.90 1.66 2.77
C ALA A 302 -12.83 1.72 1.68
N VAL A 303 -11.56 1.83 2.05
CA VAL A 303 -10.44 1.83 1.09
C VAL A 303 -10.39 0.50 0.32
N LEU A 304 -10.55 -0.64 1.01
CA LEU A 304 -10.61 -1.96 0.35
C LEU A 304 -11.80 -2.03 -0.62
N ARG A 305 -12.98 -1.59 -0.20
CA ARG A 305 -14.19 -1.62 -1.01
C ARG A 305 -14.04 -0.80 -2.30
N ASP A 306 -13.46 0.39 -2.21
CA ASP A 306 -13.47 1.36 -3.29
C ASP A 306 -12.25 1.26 -4.22
N HIS A 307 -11.13 0.69 -3.73
CA HIS A 307 -9.85 0.63 -4.46
C HIS A 307 -9.26 -0.78 -4.60
N GLY A 308 -9.75 -1.76 -3.83
CA GLY A 308 -9.08 -3.06 -3.68
C GLY A 308 -7.79 -2.94 -2.84
N ASN A 309 -6.98 -3.97 -2.89
CA ASN A 309 -5.66 -3.96 -2.27
C ASN A 309 -4.64 -3.32 -3.23
N MET A 310 -4.22 -2.10 -2.96
CA MET A 310 -3.20 -1.40 -3.75
C MET A 310 -1.78 -1.69 -3.26
N SER A 311 -1.56 -2.74 -2.46
CA SER A 311 -0.26 -3.05 -1.84
C SER A 311 0.22 -1.91 -0.92
N SER A 312 1.48 -1.49 -1.00
CA SER A 312 2.10 -0.56 -0.05
C SER A 312 1.38 0.80 0.13
N PRO A 313 0.82 1.47 -0.88
CA PRO A 313 0.12 2.74 -0.67
C PRO A 313 -1.21 2.64 0.07
N SER A 314 -1.84 1.46 0.14
CA SER A 314 -3.18 1.31 0.72
C SER A 314 -3.32 1.90 2.13
N VAL A 315 -2.33 1.71 2.99
CA VAL A 315 -2.37 2.21 4.37
C VAL A 315 -2.30 3.74 4.44
N LEU A 316 -1.67 4.39 3.45
CA LEU A 316 -1.66 5.85 3.32
C LEU A 316 -3.02 6.40 2.86
N PHE A 317 -3.75 5.65 2.01
CA PHE A 317 -5.15 5.95 1.69
C PHE A 317 -6.04 5.89 2.93
N VAL A 318 -5.84 4.87 3.78
CA VAL A 318 -6.60 4.74 5.04
C VAL A 318 -6.29 5.91 5.98
N LEU A 319 -5.02 6.27 6.14
CA LEU A 319 -4.62 7.43 6.93
C LEU A 319 -5.27 8.71 6.40
N GLN A 320 -5.18 8.96 5.09
CA GLN A 320 -5.78 10.13 4.46
C GLN A 320 -7.31 10.15 4.63
N ALA A 321 -7.98 9.02 4.48
CA ALA A 321 -9.43 8.92 4.68
C ALA A 321 -9.83 9.25 6.11
N ALA A 322 -9.10 8.73 7.11
CA ALA A 322 -9.35 9.03 8.52
C ALA A 322 -9.12 10.51 8.87
N LEU A 323 -8.10 11.13 8.29
CA LEU A 323 -7.83 12.56 8.47
C LEU A 323 -8.92 13.42 7.81
N ALA A 324 -9.35 13.07 6.59
CA ALA A 324 -10.38 13.79 5.83
C ALA A 324 -11.77 13.68 6.47
N GLU A 325 -12.10 12.53 7.04
CA GLU A 325 -13.35 12.33 7.79
C GLU A 325 -13.40 13.11 9.11
N GLY A 326 -12.25 13.64 9.57
CA GLY A 326 -12.15 14.28 10.88
C GLY A 326 -12.26 13.31 12.04
N ALA A 327 -11.75 12.08 11.89
CA ALA A 327 -11.79 11.06 12.94
C ALA A 327 -11.24 11.62 14.27
N PRO A 328 -11.74 11.16 15.43
CA PRO A 328 -11.36 11.72 16.73
C PRO A 328 -9.85 11.78 16.94
N GLY A 329 -9.35 12.87 17.54
CA GLY A 329 -7.95 12.99 17.91
C GLY A 329 -7.54 12.00 19.00
N GLY A 330 -6.25 12.00 19.35
CA GLY A 330 -5.67 11.10 20.34
C GLY A 330 -4.58 10.20 19.77
N LEU A 331 -4.35 9.06 20.39
CA LEU A 331 -3.35 8.11 19.93
C LEU A 331 -3.95 7.17 18.86
N TRP A 332 -3.31 7.12 17.69
CA TRP A 332 -3.70 6.23 16.61
C TRP A 332 -2.64 5.15 16.41
N TRP A 333 -3.09 3.95 16.15
CA TRP A 333 -2.26 2.84 15.71
C TRP A 333 -2.35 2.68 14.20
N MET A 334 -1.20 2.71 13.53
CA MET A 334 -1.08 2.47 12.10
C MET A 334 -0.22 1.24 11.86
N SER A 335 -0.67 0.28 11.04
CA SER A 335 0.14 -0.90 10.75
C SER A 335 -0.02 -1.39 9.31
N SER A 336 1.09 -1.95 8.80
CA SER A 336 1.17 -2.65 7.53
C SER A 336 1.93 -3.97 7.70
N PHE A 337 1.69 -4.90 6.80
CA PHE A 337 2.37 -6.20 6.74
C PHE A 337 2.57 -6.59 5.29
N GLY A 338 3.56 -7.43 5.04
CA GLY A 338 3.94 -7.78 3.69
C GLY A 338 4.93 -8.94 3.62
N ALA A 339 5.59 -9.00 2.47
CA ALA A 339 6.60 -10.01 2.21
C ALA A 339 7.68 -10.03 3.30
N GLY A 340 8.17 -11.25 3.58
CA GLY A 340 9.23 -11.40 4.56
C GLY A 340 9.05 -12.53 5.58
N PHE A 341 7.97 -12.96 6.20
CA PHE A 341 6.77 -12.17 6.47
C PHE A 341 7.13 -11.00 7.38
N SER A 342 6.76 -9.80 7.00
CA SER A 342 7.06 -8.63 7.81
C SER A 342 5.78 -7.96 8.33
N CYS A 343 5.85 -7.41 9.52
CA CYS A 343 4.82 -6.56 10.10
C CYS A 343 5.46 -5.31 10.69
N HIS A 344 4.87 -4.18 10.42
CA HIS A 344 5.35 -2.88 10.89
C HIS A 344 4.20 -2.10 11.51
N GLY A 345 4.50 -1.36 12.57
CA GLY A 345 3.52 -0.54 13.26
C GLY A 345 4.08 0.81 13.69
N ALA A 346 3.21 1.79 13.76
CA ALA A 346 3.53 3.13 14.25
C ALA A 346 2.45 3.64 15.20
N LEU A 347 2.89 4.30 16.27
CA LEU A 347 2.05 5.06 17.18
C LEU A 347 2.08 6.52 16.75
N LEU A 348 0.92 7.06 16.40
CA LEU A 348 0.73 8.44 16.00
C LEU A 348 -0.05 9.17 17.09
N GLU A 349 0.22 10.47 17.27
CA GLU A 349 -0.58 11.38 18.08
C GLU A 349 -1.23 12.40 17.13
N VAL A 350 -2.55 12.42 17.12
CA VAL A 350 -3.35 13.21 16.17
C VAL A 350 -4.19 14.24 16.95
N GLU A 351 -4.02 15.51 16.61
CA GLU A 351 -4.72 16.64 17.25
C GLU A 351 -5.64 17.36 16.27
#